data_e02f2d110d1e9028ab9a56a640c4ff87
#
_entry.id   e02f2d110d1e9028ab9a56a640c4ff87
#
_cell.length_a   1.000
_cell.length_b   1.000
_cell.length_c   1.000
_cell.angle_alpha   90.00
_cell.angle_beta   90.00
_cell.angle_gamma   90.00
#
_symmetry.space_group_name_H-M   'P 1'
#
loop_
_entity.id
_entity.type
_entity.pdbx_description
1 polymer ?
#
loop_
_entity_poly.entity_id
_entity_poly.type
_entity_poly.pdbx_seq_one_letter_code
_entity_poly.pdbx_strand_id
1 'polypeptide(L)'
;MKITRKLLPLLAAVQLAMTGVSTAQAAYLSVGYFNGGGDVTAGPGGDIDKLDVTQITHLNYSFGLIYNDEKDETNAALKDPARRHQIYLSPKVTADLQRLPVLRKQNPELKVLLSVGGWGARGFSGAAATAENRAIFIRSALQVIAQYRLDGIDLDWEYPVNGAWGLVESQPADRDNFTLLLKELHQALGKGKLLTIAVGANVKSPQEWVDVKSIAPYLNYINLMTYDMAYGTQYFNANLYDSKRWPTVAAADRYSADSVVKHYLAAGLKPAQMNLGIGFYGRVPKRATEAGIDWDKPDAAKHPVTQPYFSARETALFNALGLDLSKDTYFKYRDIVSKLLNDPQQRFREHWDDDAKVPYLTLQSTEGKPLFAISYENPRSVAIKAEYIKSQGLGGAMFWEYGADDNNRLAQQLAESLGIKGEKR
;
A
#
# COMPACT_ATOMS: atom_id res chain seq x y z
N MET A 1 -6.35 -93.79 -5.36
CA MET A 1 -5.78 -92.87 -4.38
C MET A 1 -5.47 -91.56 -5.09
N LYS A 2 -6.39 -90.55 -5.01
CA LYS A 2 -6.26 -89.25 -5.70
C LYS A 2 -5.85 -88.18 -4.69
N ILE A 3 -4.69 -87.60 -4.87
CA ILE A 3 -4.18 -86.52 -4.05
C ILE A 3 -4.52 -85.20 -4.75
N THR A 4 -5.43 -84.46 -4.18
CA THR A 4 -5.80 -83.11 -4.62
C THR A 4 -4.92 -82.10 -3.92
N ARG A 5 -4.07 -81.40 -4.68
CA ARG A 5 -3.29 -80.26 -4.22
C ARG A 5 -4.19 -79.00 -4.30
N LYS A 6 -4.40 -78.36 -3.15
CA LYS A 6 -5.03 -77.04 -3.06
C LYS A 6 -3.95 -75.96 -3.32
N LEU A 7 -4.14 -75.17 -4.34
CA LEU A 7 -3.41 -73.91 -4.58
C LEU A 7 -4.04 -72.73 -3.76
N LEU A 8 -3.25 -72.15 -2.89
CA LEU A 8 -3.56 -70.87 -2.28
C LEU A 8 -3.08 -69.75 -3.23
N PRO A 9 -3.86 -68.70 -3.45
CA PRO A 9 -3.38 -67.52 -4.14
C PRO A 9 -2.65 -66.56 -3.16
N LEU A 10 -1.42 -66.22 -3.51
CA LEU A 10 -0.63 -65.16 -2.86
C LEU A 10 -1.20 -63.82 -3.28
N LEU A 11 -1.83 -63.12 -2.37
CA LEU A 11 -2.20 -61.69 -2.54
C LEU A 11 -0.93 -60.86 -2.25
N ALA A 12 -0.31 -60.33 -3.28
CA ALA A 12 0.73 -59.31 -3.15
C ALA A 12 0.06 -57.95 -2.94
N ALA A 13 0.15 -57.44 -1.70
CA ALA A 13 -0.25 -56.06 -1.39
C ALA A 13 0.83 -55.10 -1.94
N VAL A 14 0.55 -54.43 -3.04
CA VAL A 14 1.36 -53.30 -3.50
C VAL A 14 0.99 -52.08 -2.65
N GLN A 15 1.81 -51.77 -1.67
CA GLN A 15 1.76 -50.45 -0.98
C GLN A 15 2.34 -49.42 -1.91
N LEU A 16 1.44 -48.61 -2.51
CA LEU A 16 1.80 -47.38 -3.18
C LEU A 16 2.23 -46.35 -2.09
N ALA A 17 3.52 -46.18 -1.92
CA ALA A 17 4.06 -45.06 -1.16
C ALA A 17 3.79 -43.79 -1.95
N MET A 18 2.71 -43.09 -1.63
CA MET A 18 2.54 -41.70 -2.04
C MET A 18 3.57 -40.86 -1.29
N THR A 19 4.74 -40.68 -1.88
CA THR A 19 5.65 -39.61 -1.50
C THR A 19 4.94 -38.32 -1.88
N GLY A 20 4.24 -37.70 -0.93
CA GLY A 20 3.72 -36.37 -1.06
C GLY A 20 4.92 -35.45 -1.29
N VAL A 21 5.10 -35.03 -2.54
CA VAL A 21 5.97 -33.91 -2.85
C VAL A 21 5.26 -32.68 -2.22
N SER A 22 5.66 -32.36 -0.99
CA SER A 22 5.34 -31.06 -0.38
C SER A 22 6.05 -30.03 -1.25
N THR A 23 5.31 -29.44 -2.21
CA THR A 23 5.77 -28.22 -2.84
C THR A 23 5.86 -27.20 -1.72
N ALA A 24 7.08 -26.82 -1.32
CA ALA A 24 7.29 -25.72 -0.40
C ALA A 24 6.52 -24.52 -0.97
N GLN A 25 5.40 -24.17 -0.33
CA GLN A 25 4.63 -22.98 -0.70
C GLN A 25 5.57 -21.81 -0.54
N ALA A 26 5.73 -21.01 -1.61
CA ALA A 26 6.55 -19.80 -1.55
C ALA A 26 6.08 -18.97 -0.35
N ALA A 27 7.03 -18.52 0.47
CA ALA A 27 6.70 -17.70 1.63
C ALA A 27 6.04 -16.39 1.16
N TYR A 28 4.94 -16.01 1.81
CA TYR A 28 4.26 -14.75 1.53
C TYR A 28 5.17 -13.56 1.86
N LEU A 29 5.01 -12.47 1.10
CA LEU A 29 5.69 -11.22 1.36
C LEU A 29 4.90 -10.36 2.36
N SER A 30 5.62 -9.70 3.27
CA SER A 30 5.15 -8.56 4.05
C SER A 30 6.06 -7.40 3.72
N VAL A 31 5.55 -6.45 2.92
CA VAL A 31 6.29 -5.28 2.44
C VAL A 31 5.85 -4.07 3.26
N GLY A 32 6.72 -3.60 4.15
CA GLY A 32 6.43 -2.40 4.95
C GLY A 32 7.00 -1.15 4.27
N TYR A 33 6.16 -0.15 4.01
CA TYR A 33 6.62 1.18 3.67
C TYR A 33 6.96 1.94 4.96
N PHE A 34 8.09 2.61 4.95
CA PHE A 34 8.51 3.48 6.03
C PHE A 34 8.75 4.89 5.50
N ASN A 35 7.91 5.83 5.94
CA ASN A 35 8.10 7.24 5.62
C ASN A 35 9.30 7.81 6.38
N GLY A 36 10.42 7.94 5.68
CA GLY A 36 11.65 8.53 6.21
C GLY A 36 11.71 10.06 6.11
N GLY A 37 10.61 10.73 5.69
CA GLY A 37 10.56 12.19 5.53
C GLY A 37 10.86 12.66 4.11
N GLY A 38 10.76 11.78 3.11
CA GLY A 38 10.77 12.13 1.68
C GLY A 38 9.39 12.45 1.11
N ASP A 39 8.33 12.06 1.79
CA ASP A 39 6.96 12.40 1.41
C ASP A 39 6.69 13.89 1.62
N VAL A 40 6.31 14.58 0.54
CA VAL A 40 6.02 16.02 0.58
C VAL A 40 4.75 16.36 1.36
N THR A 41 3.90 15.37 1.64
CA THR A 41 2.59 15.53 2.30
C THR A 41 2.51 14.94 3.69
N ALA A 42 3.28 13.88 4.01
CA ALA A 42 3.11 13.09 5.24
C ALA A 42 3.90 13.62 6.45
N GLY A 43 4.54 14.79 6.34
CA GLY A 43 5.23 15.44 7.45
C GLY A 43 6.64 14.91 7.74
N PRO A 44 7.19 15.12 8.95
CA PRO A 44 8.63 15.02 9.24
C PRO A 44 9.20 13.60 9.29
N GLY A 45 8.53 12.61 8.79
CA GLY A 45 9.01 11.23 8.75
C GLY A 45 9.22 10.55 10.10
N GLY A 46 9.32 9.23 10.07
CA GLY A 46 9.52 8.39 11.23
C GLY A 46 10.99 8.36 11.73
N ASP A 47 11.18 7.69 12.85
CA ASP A 47 12.49 7.40 13.44
C ASP A 47 12.86 5.96 13.07
N ILE A 48 13.87 5.79 12.23
CA ILE A 48 14.31 4.48 11.72
C ILE A 48 14.80 3.55 12.83
N ASP A 49 15.32 4.08 13.91
CA ASP A 49 15.83 3.28 15.03
C ASP A 49 14.70 2.63 15.86
N LYS A 50 13.45 3.04 15.64
CA LYS A 50 12.25 2.46 16.28
C LYS A 50 11.58 1.37 15.44
N LEU A 51 12.11 1.06 14.26
CA LEU A 51 11.53 0.01 13.43
C LEU A 51 11.81 -1.39 14.02
N ASP A 52 10.76 -2.17 14.15
CA ASP A 52 10.85 -3.62 14.36
C ASP A 52 10.69 -4.36 13.03
N VAL A 53 11.81 -4.61 12.37
CA VAL A 53 11.81 -5.26 11.05
C VAL A 53 11.64 -6.79 11.11
N THR A 54 11.42 -7.36 12.28
CA THR A 54 11.16 -8.81 12.43
C THR A 54 9.78 -9.23 11.90
N GLN A 55 8.88 -8.26 11.73
CA GLN A 55 7.52 -8.44 11.25
C GLN A 55 7.38 -8.36 9.70
N ILE A 56 8.46 -8.06 9.01
CA ILE A 56 8.44 -7.85 7.56
C ILE A 56 9.52 -8.64 6.84
N THR A 57 9.26 -8.95 5.57
CA THR A 57 10.24 -9.54 4.65
C THR A 57 10.98 -8.47 3.84
N HIS A 58 10.30 -7.36 3.54
CA HIS A 58 10.79 -6.27 2.71
C HIS A 58 10.48 -4.93 3.36
N LEU A 59 11.45 -4.03 3.31
CA LEU A 59 11.32 -2.63 3.71
C LEU A 59 11.43 -1.75 2.46
N ASN A 60 10.35 -1.06 2.10
CA ASN A 60 10.39 0.02 1.13
C ASN A 60 10.63 1.33 1.88
N TYR A 61 11.88 1.80 1.86
CA TYR A 61 12.24 3.07 2.49
C TYR A 61 11.75 4.23 1.60
N SER A 62 10.90 5.09 2.10
CA SER A 62 10.19 6.16 1.39
C SER A 62 10.62 7.55 1.89
N PHE A 63 10.99 8.50 1.05
CA PHE A 63 11.13 8.38 -0.38
C PHE A 63 12.44 9.01 -0.86
N GLY A 64 13.00 8.45 -1.93
CA GLY A 64 13.85 9.23 -2.82
C GLY A 64 12.96 10.09 -3.72
N LEU A 65 13.44 11.29 -4.10
CA LEU A 65 12.75 12.17 -5.04
C LEU A 65 13.59 12.33 -6.31
N ILE A 66 13.09 13.07 -7.30
CA ILE A 66 13.78 13.28 -8.57
C ILE A 66 14.13 14.76 -8.73
N TYR A 67 15.39 15.07 -9.03
CA TYR A 67 15.76 16.43 -9.45
C TYR A 67 15.02 16.79 -10.73
N ASN A 68 14.28 17.90 -10.70
CA ASN A 68 13.41 18.31 -11.79
C ASN A 68 13.41 19.84 -11.97
N ASP A 69 12.86 20.30 -13.06
CA ASP A 69 12.67 21.72 -13.38
C ASP A 69 11.20 22.06 -13.62
N GLU A 70 10.30 21.25 -13.06
CA GLU A 70 8.87 21.53 -13.18
C GLU A 70 8.54 22.92 -12.61
N LYS A 71 7.67 23.65 -13.33
CA LYS A 71 7.34 25.05 -13.02
C LYS A 71 6.82 25.22 -11.59
N ASP A 72 6.02 24.27 -11.13
CA ASP A 72 5.37 24.32 -9.84
C ASP A 72 6.13 23.58 -8.74
N GLU A 73 7.38 23.11 -9.01
CA GLU A 73 8.23 22.55 -7.96
C GLU A 73 8.55 23.63 -6.92
N THR A 74 8.18 23.36 -5.69
CA THR A 74 8.34 24.29 -4.55
C THR A 74 9.58 23.99 -3.71
N ASN A 75 10.10 22.76 -3.79
CA ASN A 75 11.32 22.37 -3.08
C ASN A 75 12.58 22.82 -3.84
N ALA A 76 13.18 23.91 -3.40
CA ALA A 76 14.38 24.48 -4.02
C ALA A 76 15.55 23.48 -4.10
N ALA A 77 15.62 22.50 -3.19
CA ALA A 77 16.67 21.48 -3.21
C ALA A 77 16.58 20.53 -4.41
N LEU A 78 15.41 20.43 -5.05
CA LEU A 78 15.21 19.60 -6.25
C LEU A 78 15.53 20.34 -7.56
N LYS A 79 15.72 21.67 -7.51
CA LYS A 79 15.98 22.51 -8.68
C LYS A 79 17.48 22.66 -8.96
N ASP A 80 18.15 21.54 -9.30
CA ASP A 80 19.56 21.54 -9.71
C ASP A 80 19.68 21.07 -11.18
N PRO A 81 19.90 21.97 -12.14
CA PRO A 81 19.99 21.60 -13.56
C PRO A 81 21.12 20.61 -13.87
N ALA A 82 22.21 20.61 -13.10
CA ALA A 82 23.33 19.68 -13.28
C ALA A 82 23.00 18.25 -12.86
N ARG A 83 21.96 18.09 -12.02
CA ARG A 83 21.50 16.80 -11.50
C ARG A 83 20.12 16.38 -12.01
N ARG A 84 19.56 17.15 -12.92
CA ARG A 84 18.22 16.90 -13.47
C ARG A 84 18.03 15.41 -13.84
N HIS A 85 16.90 14.84 -13.48
CA HIS A 85 16.52 13.43 -13.64
C HIS A 85 17.29 12.43 -12.77
N GLN A 86 18.22 12.87 -11.90
CA GLN A 86 18.84 12.00 -10.91
C GLN A 86 17.96 11.88 -9.66
N ILE A 87 18.19 10.82 -8.89
CA ILE A 87 17.53 10.64 -7.59
C ILE A 87 18.13 11.60 -6.57
N TYR A 88 17.27 12.33 -5.89
CA TYR A 88 17.59 13.16 -4.73
C TYR A 88 17.30 12.38 -3.45
N LEU A 89 18.25 12.41 -2.53
CA LEU A 89 18.08 11.93 -1.17
C LEU A 89 18.22 13.12 -0.22
N SER A 90 17.21 13.38 0.59
CA SER A 90 17.32 14.43 1.62
C SER A 90 18.42 14.07 2.65
N PRO A 91 18.92 15.04 3.43
CA PRO A 91 19.89 14.76 4.49
C PRO A 91 19.40 13.68 5.47
N LYS A 92 18.10 13.70 5.83
CA LYS A 92 17.50 12.68 6.69
C LYS A 92 17.50 11.30 6.04
N VAL A 93 17.02 11.19 4.80
CA VAL A 93 17.03 9.93 4.04
C VAL A 93 18.46 9.37 3.94
N THR A 94 19.43 10.23 3.64
CA THR A 94 20.84 9.85 3.60
C THR A 94 21.34 9.28 4.93
N ALA A 95 21.02 9.94 6.05
CA ALA A 95 21.41 9.49 7.38
C ALA A 95 20.73 8.17 7.76
N ASP A 96 19.45 8.03 7.46
CA ASP A 96 18.68 6.81 7.75
C ASP A 96 19.21 5.60 6.95
N LEU A 97 19.50 5.77 5.65
CA LEU A 97 20.04 4.69 4.83
C LEU A 97 21.41 4.20 5.33
N GLN A 98 22.20 5.04 6.02
CA GLN A 98 23.43 4.62 6.70
C GLN A 98 23.15 3.72 7.91
N ARG A 99 21.92 3.70 8.47
CA ARG A 99 21.51 2.88 9.60
C ARG A 99 21.06 1.46 9.20
N LEU A 100 20.86 1.16 7.91
CA LEU A 100 20.40 -0.15 7.43
C LEU A 100 21.18 -1.35 7.97
N PRO A 101 22.51 -1.30 8.21
CA PRO A 101 23.22 -2.41 8.82
C PRO A 101 22.70 -2.80 10.21
N VAL A 102 22.12 -1.84 10.98
CA VAL A 102 21.52 -2.11 12.29
C VAL A 102 20.22 -2.89 12.13
N LEU A 103 19.37 -2.52 11.16
CA LEU A 103 18.12 -3.24 10.86
C LEU A 103 18.40 -4.67 10.38
N ARG A 104 19.41 -4.85 9.53
CA ARG A 104 19.81 -6.19 9.05
C ARG A 104 20.38 -7.10 10.14
N LYS A 105 20.83 -6.55 11.28
CA LYS A 105 21.17 -7.37 12.45
C LYS A 105 19.92 -7.91 13.15
N GLN A 106 18.80 -7.16 13.11
CA GLN A 106 17.52 -7.62 13.67
C GLN A 106 16.89 -8.68 12.76
N ASN A 107 16.99 -8.51 11.43
CA ASN A 107 16.47 -9.42 10.43
C ASN A 107 17.49 -9.58 9.28
N PRO A 108 18.35 -10.63 9.31
CA PRO A 108 19.37 -10.87 8.29
C PRO A 108 18.80 -11.11 6.88
N GLU A 109 17.58 -11.62 6.79
CA GLU A 109 16.90 -11.89 5.50
C GLU A 109 16.16 -10.69 4.93
N LEU A 110 16.12 -9.58 5.66
CA LEU A 110 15.42 -8.35 5.26
C LEU A 110 15.92 -7.84 3.91
N LYS A 111 15.01 -7.69 2.96
CA LYS A 111 15.25 -6.97 1.71
C LYS A 111 14.89 -5.51 1.89
N VAL A 112 15.77 -4.62 1.46
CA VAL A 112 15.56 -3.18 1.56
C VAL A 112 15.62 -2.55 0.18
N LEU A 113 14.54 -1.88 -0.19
CA LEU A 113 14.43 -1.11 -1.43
C LEU A 113 14.32 0.38 -1.08
N LEU A 114 14.85 1.23 -1.95
CA LEU A 114 14.46 2.64 -1.95
C LEU A 114 13.19 2.77 -2.78
N SER A 115 12.12 3.29 -2.19
CA SER A 115 10.97 3.76 -2.95
C SER A 115 11.24 5.19 -3.43
N VAL A 116 11.03 5.42 -4.72
CA VAL A 116 11.19 6.74 -5.34
C VAL A 116 9.82 7.23 -5.77
N GLY A 117 9.45 8.43 -5.36
CA GLY A 117 8.18 9.02 -5.72
C GLY A 117 7.30 9.37 -4.52
N GLY A 118 6.08 8.81 -4.50
CA GLY A 118 5.02 9.09 -3.54
C GLY A 118 4.09 10.20 -3.99
N TRP A 119 3.03 10.44 -3.22
CA TRP A 119 2.00 11.41 -3.57
C TRP A 119 2.56 12.82 -3.79
N GLY A 120 2.28 13.38 -4.96
CA GLY A 120 2.72 14.73 -5.33
C GLY A 120 4.21 14.85 -5.69
N ALA A 121 4.95 13.74 -5.74
CA ALA A 121 6.34 13.75 -6.18
C ALA A 121 6.46 14.04 -7.68
N ARG A 122 7.37 14.96 -8.03
CA ARG A 122 7.56 15.49 -9.38
C ARG A 122 8.75 14.85 -10.07
N GLY A 123 8.88 15.09 -11.38
CA GLY A 123 10.06 14.76 -12.18
C GLY A 123 10.00 13.44 -12.93
N PHE A 124 9.03 12.56 -12.68
CA PHE A 124 8.93 11.27 -13.38
C PHE A 124 8.66 11.42 -14.88
N SER A 125 7.70 12.27 -15.27
CA SER A 125 7.35 12.48 -16.68
C SER A 125 8.57 12.92 -17.48
N GLY A 126 9.34 13.88 -16.94
CA GLY A 126 10.61 14.33 -17.54
C GLY A 126 11.69 13.25 -17.56
N ALA A 127 11.87 12.51 -16.46
CA ALA A 127 12.88 11.46 -16.35
C ALA A 127 12.60 10.27 -17.28
N ALA A 128 11.33 9.96 -17.54
CA ALA A 128 10.92 8.86 -18.42
C ALA A 128 10.90 9.24 -19.91
N ALA A 129 10.83 10.53 -20.26
CA ALA A 129 10.48 11.04 -21.57
C ALA A 129 11.41 10.58 -22.72
N THR A 130 12.73 10.61 -22.52
CA THR A 130 13.70 10.26 -23.54
C THR A 130 14.66 9.17 -23.09
N ALA A 131 15.32 8.49 -24.01
CA ALA A 131 16.34 7.48 -23.70
C ALA A 131 17.49 8.08 -22.87
N GLU A 132 17.88 9.31 -23.16
CA GLU A 132 18.95 10.02 -22.45
C GLU A 132 18.54 10.30 -21.00
N ASN A 133 17.32 10.79 -20.79
CA ASN A 133 16.78 11.09 -19.44
C ASN A 133 16.64 9.80 -18.62
N ARG A 134 16.09 8.73 -19.22
CA ARG A 134 15.98 7.42 -18.56
C ARG A 134 17.35 6.88 -18.18
N ALA A 135 18.37 7.04 -19.06
CA ALA A 135 19.73 6.62 -18.75
C ALA A 135 20.34 7.41 -17.57
N ILE A 136 20.01 8.70 -17.42
CA ILE A 136 20.44 9.51 -16.26
C ILE A 136 19.80 8.96 -14.98
N PHE A 137 18.49 8.77 -14.99
CA PHE A 137 17.76 8.23 -13.84
C PHE A 137 18.29 6.85 -13.43
N ILE A 138 18.45 5.94 -14.40
CA ILE A 138 18.92 4.56 -14.18
C ILE A 138 20.32 4.56 -13.57
N ARG A 139 21.26 5.34 -14.10
CA ARG A 139 22.62 5.44 -13.53
C ARG A 139 22.58 5.92 -12.08
N SER A 140 21.75 6.93 -11.79
CA SER A 140 21.57 7.43 -10.43
C SER A 140 20.98 6.37 -9.50
N ALA A 141 19.99 5.61 -9.97
CA ALA A 141 19.39 4.51 -9.21
C ALA A 141 20.43 3.43 -8.86
N LEU A 142 21.23 3.01 -9.84
CA LEU A 142 22.30 2.03 -9.61
C LEU A 142 23.37 2.54 -8.63
N GLN A 143 23.72 3.82 -8.69
CA GLN A 143 24.66 4.44 -7.74
C GLN A 143 24.11 4.38 -6.30
N VAL A 144 22.86 4.76 -6.10
CA VAL A 144 22.20 4.71 -4.76
C VAL A 144 22.12 3.27 -4.24
N ILE A 145 21.70 2.32 -5.09
CA ILE A 145 21.63 0.90 -4.73
C ILE A 145 23.02 0.37 -4.31
N ALA A 146 24.07 0.71 -5.05
CA ALA A 146 25.43 0.29 -4.71
C ALA A 146 25.95 0.95 -3.43
N GLN A 147 25.75 2.25 -3.29
CA GLN A 147 26.22 3.04 -2.14
C GLN A 147 25.66 2.54 -0.81
N TYR A 148 24.36 2.23 -0.76
CA TYR A 148 23.68 1.82 0.46
C TYR A 148 23.46 0.30 0.53
N ARG A 149 23.97 -0.46 -0.43
CA ARG A 149 23.81 -1.94 -0.53
C ARG A 149 22.36 -2.34 -0.48
N LEU A 150 21.52 -1.63 -1.23
CA LEU A 150 20.09 -1.94 -1.32
C LEU A 150 19.86 -3.22 -2.13
N ASP A 151 18.73 -3.88 -1.85
CA ASP A 151 18.31 -5.09 -2.57
C ASP A 151 17.57 -4.77 -3.87
N GLY A 152 17.15 -3.52 -4.06
CA GLY A 152 16.46 -3.08 -5.26
C GLY A 152 15.93 -1.66 -5.17
N ILE A 153 14.98 -1.37 -6.04
CA ILE A 153 14.27 -0.09 -6.13
C ILE A 153 12.78 -0.34 -6.34
N ASP A 154 11.98 0.50 -5.75
CA ASP A 154 10.54 0.59 -5.93
C ASP A 154 10.22 1.93 -6.58
N LEU A 155 9.29 1.97 -7.55
CA LEU A 155 8.86 3.23 -8.16
C LEU A 155 7.39 3.47 -7.81
N ASP A 156 7.15 4.60 -7.16
CA ASP A 156 5.84 5.04 -6.74
C ASP A 156 5.46 6.33 -7.49
N TRP A 157 5.19 6.16 -8.80
CA TRP A 157 4.75 7.25 -9.66
C TRP A 157 3.23 7.42 -9.59
N GLU A 158 2.78 8.49 -8.97
CA GLU A 158 1.37 8.78 -8.74
C GLU A 158 0.91 10.02 -9.54
N TYR A 159 0.46 9.93 -10.79
CA TYR A 159 0.40 8.73 -11.64
C TYR A 159 0.83 9.08 -13.06
N PRO A 160 1.35 8.15 -13.86
CA PRO A 160 1.58 8.39 -15.28
C PRO A 160 0.29 8.86 -15.97
N VAL A 161 0.39 9.72 -16.97
CA VAL A 161 -0.72 10.27 -17.77
C VAL A 161 -1.68 11.19 -17.00
N ASN A 162 -2.02 10.81 -15.77
CA ASN A 162 -3.01 11.52 -14.94
C ASN A 162 -2.39 12.67 -14.12
N GLY A 163 -1.13 12.52 -13.71
CA GLY A 163 -0.43 13.54 -12.91
C GLY A 163 -1.12 13.88 -11.60
N ALA A 164 -1.68 12.89 -10.88
CA ALA A 164 -2.45 13.11 -9.66
C ALA A 164 -3.58 14.16 -9.87
N TRP A 165 -4.34 13.98 -10.93
CA TRP A 165 -5.41 14.93 -11.36
C TRP A 165 -4.90 16.35 -11.59
N GLY A 166 -3.68 16.48 -12.14
CA GLY A 166 -3.05 17.76 -12.49
C GLY A 166 -2.22 18.39 -11.37
N LEU A 167 -1.96 17.66 -10.28
CA LEU A 167 -1.07 18.10 -9.21
C LEU A 167 0.39 18.16 -9.66
N VAL A 168 0.82 17.21 -10.50
CA VAL A 168 2.17 17.09 -11.04
C VAL A 168 2.16 17.03 -12.56
N GLU A 169 3.30 17.32 -13.19
CA GLU A 169 3.42 17.26 -14.64
C GLU A 169 3.17 15.83 -15.17
N SER A 170 2.39 15.75 -16.25
CA SER A 170 2.08 14.49 -16.92
C SER A 170 1.80 14.72 -18.40
N GLN A 171 1.94 13.67 -19.19
CA GLN A 171 1.69 13.69 -20.63
C GLN A 171 1.13 12.34 -21.12
N PRO A 172 0.40 12.31 -22.23
CA PRO A 172 -0.18 11.06 -22.75
C PRO A 172 0.86 9.96 -23.03
N ALA A 173 2.09 10.33 -23.37
CA ALA A 173 3.19 9.40 -23.62
C ALA A 173 3.76 8.73 -22.34
N ASP A 174 3.40 9.18 -21.15
CA ASP A 174 3.97 8.68 -19.89
C ASP A 174 3.73 7.18 -19.70
N ARG A 175 2.60 6.66 -20.16
CA ARG A 175 2.28 5.23 -20.12
C ARG A 175 3.32 4.37 -20.85
N ASP A 176 3.66 4.76 -22.06
CA ASP A 176 4.64 4.05 -22.88
C ASP A 176 6.08 4.34 -22.40
N ASN A 177 6.36 5.57 -21.99
CA ASN A 177 7.63 5.98 -21.43
C ASN A 177 7.93 5.25 -20.11
N PHE A 178 6.92 5.03 -19.27
CA PHE A 178 7.08 4.26 -18.04
C PHE A 178 7.40 2.79 -18.35
N THR A 179 6.74 2.20 -19.34
CA THR A 179 7.06 0.85 -19.82
C THR A 179 8.52 0.74 -20.27
N LEU A 180 9.02 1.73 -21.03
CA LEU A 180 10.41 1.78 -21.44
C LEU A 180 11.36 1.94 -20.27
N LEU A 181 11.05 2.83 -19.32
CA LEU A 181 11.86 3.04 -18.11
C LEU A 181 11.98 1.73 -17.30
N LEU A 182 10.88 1.03 -17.06
CA LEU A 182 10.88 -0.24 -16.33
C LEU A 182 11.68 -1.33 -17.05
N LYS A 183 11.54 -1.43 -18.37
CA LYS A 183 12.32 -2.36 -19.20
C LYS A 183 13.82 -2.10 -19.09
N GLU A 184 14.22 -0.85 -19.31
CA GLU A 184 15.63 -0.45 -19.29
C GLU A 184 16.25 -0.58 -17.90
N LEU A 185 15.48 -0.22 -16.84
CA LEU A 185 15.87 -0.36 -15.45
C LEU A 185 16.03 -1.84 -15.05
N HIS A 186 15.08 -2.70 -15.47
CA HIS A 186 15.18 -4.15 -15.26
C HIS A 186 16.45 -4.73 -15.88
N GLN A 187 16.79 -4.32 -17.11
CA GLN A 187 18.00 -4.76 -17.79
C GLN A 187 19.27 -4.28 -17.05
N ALA A 188 19.27 -3.04 -16.58
CA ALA A 188 20.41 -2.44 -15.88
C ALA A 188 20.62 -3.02 -14.47
N LEU A 189 19.56 -3.36 -13.75
CA LEU A 189 19.62 -4.01 -12.44
C LEU A 189 20.15 -5.44 -12.51
N GLY A 190 19.86 -6.15 -13.61
CA GLY A 190 20.28 -7.52 -13.79
C GLY A 190 19.66 -8.50 -12.78
N LYS A 191 20.25 -9.70 -12.71
CA LYS A 191 19.78 -10.74 -11.79
C LYS A 191 20.16 -10.42 -10.33
N GLY A 192 19.23 -10.59 -9.41
CA GLY A 192 19.49 -10.48 -7.97
C GLY A 192 19.15 -9.12 -7.35
N LYS A 193 18.71 -8.16 -8.14
CA LYS A 193 18.10 -6.92 -7.64
C LYS A 193 16.61 -6.89 -7.94
N LEU A 194 15.86 -6.33 -7.02
CA LEU A 194 14.40 -6.23 -7.11
C LEU A 194 14.01 -4.93 -7.82
N LEU A 195 13.03 -5.03 -8.72
CA LEU A 195 12.32 -3.91 -9.31
C LEU A 195 10.84 -4.08 -9.03
N THR A 196 10.24 -3.11 -8.36
CA THR A 196 8.84 -3.11 -7.96
C THR A 196 8.20 -1.76 -8.24
N ILE A 197 6.89 -1.72 -8.23
CA ILE A 197 6.12 -0.48 -8.34
C ILE A 197 4.94 -0.50 -7.38
N ALA A 198 4.47 0.68 -6.98
CA ALA A 198 3.16 0.87 -6.40
C ALA A 198 2.18 1.38 -7.46
N VAL A 199 0.93 0.93 -7.40
CA VAL A 199 -0.13 1.31 -8.35
C VAL A 199 -1.45 1.57 -7.63
N GLY A 200 -2.21 2.53 -8.13
CA GLY A 200 -3.47 2.94 -7.53
C GLY A 200 -4.58 1.89 -7.62
N ALA A 201 -5.54 2.00 -6.71
CA ALA A 201 -6.72 1.13 -6.62
C ALA A 201 -7.86 1.52 -7.58
N ASN A 202 -7.73 2.59 -8.36
CA ASN A 202 -8.78 3.02 -9.26
C ASN A 202 -8.92 2.04 -10.43
N VAL A 203 -9.97 1.22 -10.41
CA VAL A 203 -10.22 0.17 -11.42
C VAL A 203 -10.63 0.71 -12.79
N LYS A 204 -11.00 1.99 -12.92
CA LYS A 204 -11.33 2.58 -14.21
C LYS A 204 -10.09 2.92 -15.03
N SER A 205 -9.00 3.25 -14.39
CA SER A 205 -7.87 3.91 -15.04
C SER A 205 -6.52 3.17 -15.00
N PRO A 206 -6.30 2.03 -14.28
CA PRO A 206 -4.95 1.45 -14.20
C PRO A 206 -4.35 1.15 -15.58
N GLN A 207 -5.16 0.64 -16.52
CA GLN A 207 -4.68 0.35 -17.87
C GLN A 207 -4.49 1.61 -18.74
N GLU A 208 -5.13 2.71 -18.39
CA GLU A 208 -4.93 4.00 -19.06
C GLU A 208 -3.58 4.59 -18.63
N TRP A 209 -3.20 4.40 -17.37
CA TRP A 209 -1.97 4.96 -16.80
C TRP A 209 -0.77 4.04 -16.98
N VAL A 210 -0.99 2.72 -16.92
CA VAL A 210 0.07 1.70 -16.94
C VAL A 210 -0.34 0.55 -17.83
N ASP A 211 0.53 0.14 -18.76
CA ASP A 211 0.34 -1.09 -19.56
C ASP A 211 0.74 -2.31 -18.72
N VAL A 212 -0.19 -2.79 -17.91
CA VAL A 212 0.04 -3.89 -16.95
C VAL A 212 0.67 -5.12 -17.62
N LYS A 213 0.17 -5.51 -18.80
CA LYS A 213 0.66 -6.68 -19.53
C LYS A 213 2.10 -6.50 -20.01
N SER A 214 2.44 -5.31 -20.47
CA SER A 214 3.78 -5.00 -20.99
C SER A 214 4.81 -4.84 -19.90
N ILE A 215 4.44 -4.34 -18.69
CA ILE A 215 5.37 -4.13 -17.60
C ILE A 215 5.57 -5.37 -16.72
N ALA A 216 4.57 -6.25 -16.60
CA ALA A 216 4.63 -7.42 -15.72
C ALA A 216 5.90 -8.28 -15.86
N PRO A 217 6.47 -8.51 -17.07
CA PRO A 217 7.71 -9.27 -17.23
C PRO A 217 8.95 -8.64 -16.61
N TYR A 218 8.94 -7.34 -16.37
CA TYR A 218 10.08 -6.59 -15.84
C TYR A 218 10.07 -6.47 -14.32
N LEU A 219 8.94 -6.80 -13.67
CA LEU A 219 8.71 -6.57 -12.26
C LEU A 219 8.78 -7.86 -11.45
N ASN A 220 9.36 -7.79 -10.27
CA ASN A 220 9.34 -8.88 -9.31
C ASN A 220 7.94 -9.01 -8.70
N TYR A 221 7.34 -7.89 -8.30
CA TYR A 221 5.96 -7.80 -7.83
C TYR A 221 5.45 -6.36 -7.96
N ILE A 222 4.15 -6.21 -7.81
CA ILE A 222 3.42 -4.94 -7.83
C ILE A 222 2.69 -4.77 -6.51
N ASN A 223 2.85 -3.62 -5.89
CA ASN A 223 2.14 -3.22 -4.68
C ASN A 223 0.83 -2.51 -5.07
N LEU A 224 -0.30 -3.15 -4.82
CA LEU A 224 -1.62 -2.56 -5.10
C LEU A 224 -2.01 -1.67 -3.93
N MET A 225 -2.11 -0.36 -4.13
CA MET A 225 -2.53 0.60 -3.09
C MET A 225 -4.05 0.50 -2.87
N THR A 226 -4.52 -0.64 -2.35
CA THR A 226 -5.94 -0.94 -2.08
C THR A 226 -6.45 -0.20 -0.85
N TYR A 227 -6.19 1.10 -0.80
CA TYR A 227 -6.64 2.08 0.20
C TYR A 227 -6.88 3.43 -0.49
N ASP A 228 -7.19 4.47 0.27
CA ASP A 228 -7.65 5.77 -0.22
C ASP A 228 -8.91 5.70 -1.11
N MET A 229 -9.66 4.61 -1.02
CA MET A 229 -10.89 4.41 -1.78
C MET A 229 -12.04 5.31 -1.30
N ALA A 230 -11.93 5.92 -0.11
CA ALA A 230 -12.87 6.89 0.41
C ALA A 230 -12.88 8.23 -0.35
N TYR A 231 -11.87 8.50 -1.16
CA TYR A 231 -11.89 9.62 -2.08
C TYR A 231 -12.82 9.32 -3.25
N GLY A 232 -13.72 10.22 -3.53
CA GLY A 232 -14.70 10.03 -4.60
C GLY A 232 -16.08 9.62 -4.05
N THR A 233 -16.64 8.52 -4.51
CA THR A 233 -18.00 8.06 -4.18
C THR A 233 -18.02 6.95 -3.12
N GLN A 234 -16.88 6.52 -2.61
CA GLN A 234 -16.76 5.41 -1.70
C GLN A 234 -16.86 5.84 -0.24
N TYR A 235 -17.38 4.95 0.61
CA TYR A 235 -17.57 5.19 2.04
C TYR A 235 -16.49 4.57 2.92
N PHE A 236 -15.74 3.60 2.41
CA PHE A 236 -14.64 2.96 3.15
C PHE A 236 -13.30 3.30 2.54
N ASN A 237 -12.30 3.46 3.41
CA ASN A 237 -10.92 3.73 3.00
C ASN A 237 -10.29 2.54 2.28
N ALA A 238 -10.54 1.32 2.77
CA ALA A 238 -9.84 0.13 2.34
C ALA A 238 -10.69 -1.14 2.48
N ASN A 239 -11.94 -1.11 2.02
CA ASN A 239 -12.83 -2.25 2.09
C ASN A 239 -12.33 -3.44 1.26
N LEU A 240 -12.45 -4.66 1.83
CA LEU A 240 -12.09 -5.87 1.11
C LEU A 240 -13.09 -6.19 0.01
N TYR A 241 -14.38 -6.10 0.32
CA TYR A 241 -15.49 -6.33 -0.61
C TYR A 241 -16.42 -5.12 -0.68
N ASP A 242 -17.30 -5.12 -1.66
CA ASP A 242 -18.36 -4.14 -1.76
C ASP A 242 -19.37 -4.28 -0.60
N SER A 243 -19.91 -3.16 -0.14
CA SER A 243 -20.93 -3.16 0.92
C SER A 243 -22.31 -2.89 0.35
N LYS A 244 -23.29 -3.67 0.79
CA LYS A 244 -24.72 -3.45 0.49
C LYS A 244 -25.30 -2.26 1.24
N ARG A 245 -24.60 -1.76 2.24
CA ARG A 245 -25.06 -0.65 3.07
C ARG A 245 -25.28 0.63 2.27
N TRP A 246 -24.53 0.83 1.20
CA TRP A 246 -24.59 2.03 0.37
C TRP A 246 -24.92 1.73 -1.09
N PRO A 247 -26.18 1.36 -1.36
CA PRO A 247 -26.60 0.95 -2.72
C PRO A 247 -26.67 2.12 -3.72
N THR A 248 -26.58 3.37 -3.24
CA THR A 248 -26.71 4.58 -4.08
C THR A 248 -25.46 4.86 -4.94
N VAL A 249 -24.32 4.25 -4.62
CA VAL A 249 -23.13 4.34 -5.46
C VAL A 249 -23.30 3.41 -6.66
N ALA A 250 -23.20 3.94 -7.87
CA ALA A 250 -23.28 3.13 -9.09
C ALA A 250 -22.23 2.01 -9.06
N ALA A 251 -22.58 0.79 -9.50
CA ALA A 251 -21.67 -0.36 -9.46
C ALA A 251 -20.32 -0.09 -10.15
N ALA A 252 -20.33 0.72 -11.23
CA ALA A 252 -19.12 1.12 -11.95
C ALA A 252 -18.20 2.06 -11.13
N ASP A 253 -18.70 2.65 -10.04
CA ASP A 253 -17.95 3.58 -9.19
C ASP A 253 -17.61 2.98 -7.83
N ARG A 254 -17.91 1.69 -7.64
CA ARG A 254 -17.58 0.99 -6.41
C ARG A 254 -16.24 0.30 -6.53
N TYR A 255 -15.37 0.59 -5.57
CA TYR A 255 -14.06 -0.03 -5.48
C TYR A 255 -13.97 -0.88 -4.22
N SER A 256 -13.27 -2.00 -4.33
CA SER A 256 -12.89 -2.83 -3.21
C SER A 256 -11.55 -3.48 -3.52
N ALA A 257 -10.84 -3.93 -2.52
CA ALA A 257 -9.58 -4.63 -2.75
C ALA A 257 -9.78 -5.85 -3.68
N ASP A 258 -10.88 -6.58 -3.52
CA ASP A 258 -11.26 -7.71 -4.38
C ASP A 258 -11.48 -7.28 -5.85
N SER A 259 -12.19 -6.18 -6.08
CA SER A 259 -12.42 -5.67 -7.45
C SER A 259 -11.11 -5.20 -8.11
N VAL A 260 -10.21 -4.58 -7.35
CA VAL A 260 -8.87 -4.18 -7.82
C VAL A 260 -8.05 -5.39 -8.21
N VAL A 261 -7.96 -6.41 -7.34
CA VAL A 261 -7.24 -7.67 -7.63
C VAL A 261 -7.79 -8.32 -8.91
N LYS A 262 -9.10 -8.46 -9.03
CA LYS A 262 -9.75 -9.04 -10.23
C LYS A 262 -9.44 -8.25 -11.49
N HIS A 263 -9.39 -6.91 -11.38
CA HIS A 263 -9.03 -6.05 -12.50
C HIS A 263 -7.60 -6.30 -12.99
N TYR A 264 -6.62 -6.35 -12.08
CA TYR A 264 -5.23 -6.61 -12.45
C TYR A 264 -5.00 -8.05 -12.93
N LEU A 265 -5.75 -9.04 -12.42
CA LEU A 265 -5.78 -10.40 -12.98
C LEU A 265 -6.28 -10.42 -14.42
N ALA A 266 -7.38 -9.72 -14.71
CA ALA A 266 -7.93 -9.60 -16.05
C ALA A 266 -6.97 -8.87 -17.01
N ALA A 267 -6.15 -7.95 -16.50
CA ALA A 267 -5.09 -7.29 -17.25
C ALA A 267 -3.87 -8.18 -17.52
N GLY A 268 -3.82 -9.40 -16.98
CA GLY A 268 -2.78 -10.41 -17.24
C GLY A 268 -1.67 -10.49 -16.20
N LEU A 269 -1.82 -9.82 -15.06
CA LEU A 269 -0.89 -9.96 -13.92
C LEU A 269 -1.12 -11.32 -13.24
N LYS A 270 -0.04 -11.97 -12.83
CA LYS A 270 -0.13 -13.25 -12.10
C LYS A 270 -0.45 -12.97 -10.62
N PRO A 271 -1.27 -13.82 -9.95
CA PRO A 271 -1.58 -13.64 -8.53
C PRO A 271 -0.33 -13.47 -7.66
N ALA A 272 0.67 -14.31 -7.84
CA ALA A 272 1.92 -14.29 -7.08
C ALA A 272 2.78 -13.01 -7.29
N GLN A 273 2.46 -12.17 -8.28
CA GLN A 273 3.12 -10.89 -8.49
C GLN A 273 2.37 -9.71 -7.83
N MET A 274 1.27 -9.95 -7.12
CA MET A 274 0.47 -8.91 -6.49
C MET A 274 0.60 -8.94 -4.98
N ASN A 275 0.91 -7.81 -4.36
CA ASN A 275 0.77 -7.60 -2.93
C ASN A 275 -0.44 -6.72 -2.66
N LEU A 276 -1.32 -7.19 -1.77
CA LEU A 276 -2.51 -6.45 -1.36
C LEU A 276 -2.12 -5.30 -0.42
N GLY A 277 -2.54 -4.09 -0.71
CA GLY A 277 -2.28 -2.91 0.11
C GLY A 277 -3.19 -2.83 1.34
N ILE A 278 -2.59 -2.47 2.47
CA ILE A 278 -3.28 -2.27 3.76
C ILE A 278 -2.87 -0.89 4.29
N GLY A 279 -3.86 -0.01 4.47
CA GLY A 279 -3.61 1.32 5.03
C GLY A 279 -3.62 1.26 6.56
N PHE A 280 -2.48 1.53 7.21
CA PHE A 280 -2.40 1.60 8.69
C PHE A 280 -2.91 2.94 9.21
N TYR A 281 -3.99 3.42 8.59
CA TYR A 281 -4.62 4.70 8.88
C TYR A 281 -6.12 4.67 8.52
N GLY A 282 -6.84 5.63 9.05
CA GLY A 282 -8.24 5.85 8.70
C GLY A 282 -8.45 7.13 7.94
N ARG A 283 -9.60 7.18 7.26
CA ARG A 283 -10.09 8.35 6.54
C ARG A 283 -11.55 8.61 6.87
N VAL A 284 -11.95 9.87 6.86
CA VAL A 284 -13.35 10.23 6.81
C VAL A 284 -13.81 10.12 5.36
N PRO A 285 -14.81 9.26 5.07
CA PRO A 285 -15.39 9.22 3.73
C PRO A 285 -16.09 10.54 3.41
N LYS A 286 -16.51 10.69 2.16
CA LYS A 286 -17.29 11.83 1.70
C LYS A 286 -18.41 12.15 2.69
N ARG A 287 -18.48 13.42 3.08
CA ARG A 287 -19.39 13.91 4.08
C ARG A 287 -20.37 14.91 3.49
N ALA A 288 -21.63 14.86 3.94
CA ALA A 288 -22.54 15.95 3.75
C ALA A 288 -22.16 17.15 4.62
N THR A 289 -22.35 18.35 4.07
CA THR A 289 -22.12 19.61 4.78
C THR A 289 -23.23 19.99 5.74
N GLU A 290 -24.36 19.28 5.71
CA GLU A 290 -25.56 19.62 6.49
C GLU A 290 -25.85 18.60 7.59
N ALA A 291 -26.39 19.10 8.72
CA ALA A 291 -26.87 18.27 9.80
C ALA A 291 -27.98 17.34 9.28
N GLY A 292 -27.80 16.04 9.42
CA GLY A 292 -28.84 15.08 9.09
C GLY A 292 -28.48 13.96 8.13
N ILE A 293 -27.18 13.62 7.98
CA ILE A 293 -26.83 12.39 7.27
C ILE A 293 -27.36 11.22 8.07
N ASP A 294 -28.27 10.46 7.46
CA ASP A 294 -28.61 9.14 7.91
C ASP A 294 -27.48 8.17 7.53
N TRP A 295 -26.59 7.90 8.47
CA TRP A 295 -25.47 6.95 8.27
C TRP A 295 -25.95 5.51 8.03
N ASP A 296 -27.20 5.22 8.33
CA ASP A 296 -27.80 3.94 7.99
C ASP A 296 -28.30 3.91 6.53
N LYS A 297 -28.49 5.09 5.92
CA LYS A 297 -28.95 5.25 4.54
C LYS A 297 -28.28 6.45 3.85
N PRO A 298 -26.96 6.50 3.76
CA PRO A 298 -26.26 7.63 3.16
C PRO A 298 -26.55 7.73 1.64
N ASP A 299 -26.89 8.93 1.18
CA ASP A 299 -27.12 9.25 -0.23
C ASP A 299 -26.01 10.18 -0.73
N ALA A 300 -24.98 9.60 -1.36
CA ALA A 300 -23.82 10.35 -1.84
C ALA A 300 -24.16 11.42 -2.91
N ALA A 301 -25.23 11.23 -3.66
CA ALA A 301 -25.64 12.19 -4.68
C ALA A 301 -26.22 13.50 -4.07
N LYS A 302 -26.82 13.39 -2.87
CA LYS A 302 -27.39 14.53 -2.16
C LYS A 302 -26.40 15.26 -1.25
N HIS A 303 -25.24 14.64 -0.99
CA HIS A 303 -24.30 15.11 0.01
C HIS A 303 -22.86 15.17 -0.53
N PRO A 304 -22.55 16.09 -1.47
CA PRO A 304 -21.20 16.22 -2.00
C PRO A 304 -20.24 16.71 -0.90
N VAL A 305 -19.01 16.17 -0.94
CA VAL A 305 -17.94 16.64 -0.03
C VAL A 305 -17.49 18.02 -0.42
N THR A 306 -17.52 18.92 0.56
CA THR A 306 -16.92 20.24 0.45
C THR A 306 -15.88 20.43 1.56
N GLN A 307 -14.84 21.20 1.30
CA GLN A 307 -13.92 21.67 2.34
C GLN A 307 -14.55 22.84 3.10
N PRO A 308 -14.34 22.99 4.44
CA PRO A 308 -13.57 22.09 5.31
C PRO A 308 -14.29 20.75 5.60
N TYR A 309 -13.52 19.69 5.79
CA TYR A 309 -14.06 18.35 6.12
C TYR A 309 -14.82 18.31 7.44
N PHE A 310 -14.53 19.23 8.36
CA PHE A 310 -15.06 19.30 9.71
C PHE A 310 -15.67 20.65 10.01
N SER A 311 -16.74 20.67 10.79
CA SER A 311 -17.26 21.90 11.39
C SER A 311 -16.25 22.49 12.39
N ALA A 312 -16.41 23.78 12.72
CA ALA A 312 -15.55 24.44 13.73
C ALA A 312 -15.54 23.68 15.07
N ARG A 313 -16.68 23.11 15.48
CA ARG A 313 -16.80 22.32 16.73
C ARG A 313 -16.00 21.03 16.65
N GLU A 314 -16.04 20.32 15.54
CA GLU A 314 -15.29 19.08 15.33
C GLU A 314 -13.80 19.35 15.19
N THR A 315 -13.41 20.39 14.48
CA THR A 315 -12.02 20.87 14.41
C THR A 315 -11.49 21.17 15.81
N ALA A 316 -12.25 21.90 16.63
CA ALA A 316 -11.87 22.17 18.02
C ALA A 316 -11.75 20.88 18.86
N LEU A 317 -12.65 19.91 18.64
CA LEU A 317 -12.57 18.60 19.30
C LEU A 317 -11.30 17.86 18.91
N PHE A 318 -10.97 17.73 17.62
CA PHE A 318 -9.78 17.04 17.18
C PHE A 318 -8.50 17.76 17.63
N ASN A 319 -8.47 19.08 17.60
CA ASN A 319 -7.35 19.86 18.14
C ASN A 319 -7.16 19.61 19.64
N ALA A 320 -8.25 19.51 20.42
CA ALA A 320 -8.20 19.20 21.85
C ALA A 320 -7.70 17.76 22.10
N LEU A 321 -7.88 16.85 21.14
CA LEU A 321 -7.31 15.49 21.15
C LEU A 321 -5.86 15.44 20.60
N GLY A 322 -5.29 16.58 20.22
CA GLY A 322 -3.96 16.68 19.64
C GLY A 322 -3.89 16.10 18.21
N LEU A 323 -4.98 16.27 17.44
CA LEU A 323 -5.08 15.87 16.04
C LEU A 323 -5.28 17.13 15.18
N ASP A 324 -4.29 17.48 14.37
CA ASP A 324 -4.44 18.53 13.36
C ASP A 324 -4.91 17.92 12.05
N LEU A 325 -6.20 18.10 11.77
CA LEU A 325 -6.87 17.62 10.57
C LEU A 325 -7.29 18.76 9.65
N SER A 326 -6.65 19.91 9.78
CA SER A 326 -6.98 21.11 9.00
C SER A 326 -6.72 20.95 7.51
N LYS A 327 -5.81 20.07 7.13
CA LYS A 327 -5.38 19.87 5.74
C LYS A 327 -5.87 18.55 5.14
N ASP A 328 -6.09 17.50 5.96
CA ASP A 328 -6.42 16.18 5.50
C ASP A 328 -7.23 15.40 6.56
N THR A 329 -7.90 14.33 6.12
CA THR A 329 -8.64 13.40 6.98
C THR A 329 -7.85 12.15 7.34
N TYR A 330 -6.53 12.25 7.36
CA TYR A 330 -5.62 11.13 7.64
C TYR A 330 -5.46 10.90 9.14
N PHE A 331 -6.01 9.78 9.63
CA PHE A 331 -5.92 9.36 11.02
C PHE A 331 -4.96 8.19 11.15
N LYS A 332 -3.77 8.39 11.70
CA LYS A 332 -2.85 7.27 11.99
C LYS A 332 -3.53 6.25 12.90
N TYR A 333 -3.32 4.95 12.65
CA TYR A 333 -3.94 3.89 13.46
C TYR A 333 -3.64 4.07 14.96
N ARG A 334 -2.40 4.42 15.33
CA ARG A 334 -2.02 4.71 16.71
C ARG A 334 -2.83 5.85 17.35
N ASP A 335 -3.20 6.87 16.56
CA ASP A 335 -4.02 7.97 17.05
C ASP A 335 -5.48 7.54 17.20
N ILE A 336 -5.99 6.70 16.29
CA ILE A 336 -7.32 6.09 16.42
C ILE A 336 -7.39 5.30 17.74
N VAL A 337 -6.40 4.43 18.00
CA VAL A 337 -6.38 3.62 19.22
C VAL A 337 -6.24 4.50 20.48
N SER A 338 -5.24 5.37 20.52
CA SER A 338 -4.90 6.10 21.74
C SER A 338 -5.84 7.26 22.07
N LYS A 339 -6.41 7.92 21.05
CA LYS A 339 -7.15 9.16 21.21
C LYS A 339 -8.66 9.03 20.95
N LEU A 340 -9.07 8.09 20.07
CA LEU A 340 -10.48 7.95 19.70
C LEU A 340 -11.12 6.75 20.38
N LEU A 341 -10.56 5.56 20.24
CA LEU A 341 -11.10 4.34 20.90
C LEU A 341 -10.98 4.41 22.44
N ASN A 342 -9.92 5.03 22.94
CA ASN A 342 -9.68 5.24 24.37
C ASN A 342 -10.13 6.64 24.86
N ASP A 343 -11.01 7.33 24.11
CA ASP A 343 -11.55 8.62 24.53
C ASP A 343 -12.30 8.48 25.88
N PRO A 344 -11.85 9.18 26.96
CA PRO A 344 -12.47 9.07 28.28
C PRO A 344 -13.96 9.48 28.29
N GLN A 345 -14.39 10.31 27.34
CA GLN A 345 -15.76 10.75 27.21
C GLN A 345 -16.61 9.81 26.35
N GLN A 346 -16.01 8.74 25.80
CA GLN A 346 -16.69 7.74 24.97
C GLN A 346 -17.49 8.34 23.80
N ARG A 347 -16.98 9.41 23.19
CA ARG A 347 -17.63 10.11 22.09
C ARG A 347 -17.59 9.32 20.79
N PHE A 348 -16.68 8.36 20.67
CA PHE A 348 -16.50 7.53 19.49
C PHE A 348 -17.01 6.11 19.75
N ARG A 349 -17.73 5.56 18.78
CA ARG A 349 -18.24 4.19 18.83
C ARG A 349 -17.70 3.38 17.66
N GLU A 350 -17.10 2.22 17.97
CA GLU A 350 -16.64 1.28 16.94
C GLU A 350 -17.80 0.44 16.41
N HIS A 351 -17.79 0.22 15.12
CA HIS A 351 -18.70 -0.63 14.36
C HIS A 351 -17.92 -1.55 13.42
N TRP A 352 -18.60 -2.55 12.90
CA TRP A 352 -18.07 -3.48 11.92
C TRP A 352 -19.05 -3.60 10.74
N ASP A 353 -18.52 -3.53 9.50
CA ASP A 353 -19.31 -3.84 8.31
C ASP A 353 -19.00 -5.26 7.84
N ASP A 354 -20.02 -6.14 7.90
CA ASP A 354 -19.85 -7.55 7.55
C ASP A 354 -19.75 -7.81 6.05
N ASP A 355 -20.26 -6.93 5.20
CA ASP A 355 -20.08 -7.05 3.75
C ASP A 355 -18.67 -6.58 3.38
N ALA A 356 -18.27 -5.38 3.76
CA ALA A 356 -16.99 -4.75 3.44
C ALA A 356 -15.78 -5.36 4.16
N LYS A 357 -16.01 -6.06 5.29
CA LYS A 357 -14.97 -6.64 6.16
C LYS A 357 -14.01 -5.62 6.76
N VAL A 358 -14.54 -4.46 7.15
CA VAL A 358 -13.76 -3.38 7.76
C VAL A 358 -14.46 -2.80 9.00
N PRO A 359 -13.67 -2.29 9.98
CA PRO A 359 -14.19 -1.47 11.06
C PRO A 359 -14.41 -0.03 10.60
N TYR A 360 -15.28 0.66 11.30
CA TYR A 360 -15.41 2.11 11.24
C TYR A 360 -15.82 2.69 12.59
N LEU A 361 -15.39 3.91 12.85
CA LEU A 361 -15.79 4.68 14.03
C LEU A 361 -16.86 5.69 13.65
N THR A 362 -17.81 5.93 14.54
CA THR A 362 -18.71 7.08 14.45
C THR A 362 -18.49 8.03 15.62
N LEU A 363 -18.36 9.33 15.33
CA LEU A 363 -18.46 10.37 16.35
C LEU A 363 -19.93 10.55 16.70
N GLN A 364 -20.26 10.52 18.00
CA GLN A 364 -21.63 10.67 18.49
C GLN A 364 -21.92 12.15 18.81
N SER A 365 -23.13 12.61 18.47
CA SER A 365 -23.66 13.87 18.98
C SER A 365 -23.99 13.76 20.48
N THR A 366 -24.32 14.88 21.12
CA THR A 366 -24.81 14.90 22.51
C THR A 366 -26.13 14.12 22.69
N GLU A 367 -26.86 13.89 21.61
CA GLU A 367 -28.10 13.11 21.57
C GLU A 367 -27.86 11.65 21.19
N GLY A 368 -26.61 11.22 21.06
CA GLY A 368 -26.23 9.86 20.69
C GLY A 368 -26.41 9.52 19.19
N LYS A 369 -26.64 10.52 18.35
CA LYS A 369 -26.71 10.32 16.89
C LYS A 369 -25.32 10.39 16.26
N PRO A 370 -25.01 9.54 15.26
CA PRO A 370 -23.73 9.61 14.57
C PRO A 370 -23.63 10.89 13.70
N LEU A 371 -22.50 11.58 13.84
CA LEU A 371 -22.22 12.82 13.07
C LEU A 371 -21.45 12.52 11.79
N PHE A 372 -20.47 11.61 11.86
CA PHE A 372 -19.70 11.10 10.71
C PHE A 372 -19.00 9.80 11.08
N ALA A 373 -18.47 9.11 10.08
CA ALA A 373 -17.70 7.89 10.25
C ALA A 373 -16.21 8.10 9.89
N ILE A 374 -15.33 7.36 10.54
CA ILE A 374 -13.92 7.20 10.17
C ILE A 374 -13.73 5.73 9.80
N SER A 375 -13.43 5.47 8.55
CA SER A 375 -13.10 4.12 8.07
C SER A 375 -11.61 3.85 8.27
N TYR A 376 -11.23 2.68 8.80
CA TYR A 376 -9.86 2.34 9.13
C TYR A 376 -9.63 0.83 9.09
N GLU A 377 -8.45 0.36 9.46
CA GLU A 377 -8.09 -1.05 9.64
C GLU A 377 -7.88 -1.37 11.11
N ASN A 378 -8.22 -2.60 11.51
CA ASN A 378 -7.89 -3.15 12.83
C ASN A 378 -7.34 -4.59 12.68
N PRO A 379 -6.86 -5.25 13.76
CA PRO A 379 -6.32 -6.61 13.66
C PRO A 379 -7.28 -7.61 13.03
N ARG A 380 -8.60 -7.47 13.24
CA ARG A 380 -9.61 -8.35 12.64
C ARG A 380 -9.64 -8.21 11.11
N SER A 381 -9.68 -6.99 10.59
CA SER A 381 -9.71 -6.74 9.14
C SER A 381 -8.39 -7.15 8.47
N VAL A 382 -7.25 -6.93 9.13
CA VAL A 382 -5.93 -7.36 8.65
C VAL A 382 -5.86 -8.89 8.56
N ALA A 383 -6.33 -9.61 9.58
CA ALA A 383 -6.38 -11.08 9.54
C ALA A 383 -7.25 -11.61 8.38
N ILE A 384 -8.42 -11.03 8.17
CA ILE A 384 -9.32 -11.40 7.06
C ILE A 384 -8.67 -11.12 5.71
N LYS A 385 -7.96 -10.00 5.54
CA LYS A 385 -7.21 -9.69 4.32
C LYS A 385 -6.05 -10.65 4.10
N ALA A 386 -5.37 -11.10 5.15
CA ALA A 386 -4.33 -12.13 5.03
C ALA A 386 -4.91 -13.48 4.56
N GLU A 387 -6.08 -13.89 5.05
CA GLU A 387 -6.77 -15.08 4.54
C GLU A 387 -7.22 -14.91 3.07
N TYR A 388 -7.67 -13.72 2.69
CA TYR A 388 -7.95 -13.39 1.29
C TYR A 388 -6.70 -13.55 0.41
N ILE A 389 -5.56 -12.99 0.82
CA ILE A 389 -4.27 -13.13 0.11
C ILE A 389 -3.95 -14.60 -0.15
N LYS A 390 -4.08 -15.45 0.87
CA LYS A 390 -3.85 -16.89 0.76
C LYS A 390 -4.83 -17.57 -0.19
N SER A 391 -6.13 -17.25 -0.06
CA SER A 391 -7.20 -17.85 -0.86
C SER A 391 -7.10 -17.50 -2.34
N GLN A 392 -6.59 -16.30 -2.68
CA GLN A 392 -6.40 -15.85 -4.05
C GLN A 392 -5.01 -16.18 -4.60
N GLY A 393 -4.12 -16.77 -3.80
CA GLY A 393 -2.75 -17.10 -4.21
C GLY A 393 -1.91 -15.87 -4.51
N LEU A 394 -2.18 -14.72 -3.86
CA LEU A 394 -1.40 -13.51 -4.03
C LEU A 394 0.02 -13.67 -3.49
N GLY A 395 0.95 -12.82 -3.93
CA GLY A 395 2.34 -12.83 -3.47
C GLY A 395 2.50 -12.46 -1.99
N GLY A 396 1.63 -11.59 -1.49
CA GLY A 396 1.68 -11.14 -0.10
C GLY A 396 0.87 -9.90 0.15
N ALA A 397 1.29 -9.13 1.14
CA ALA A 397 0.74 -7.83 1.47
C ALA A 397 1.80 -6.74 1.41
N MET A 398 1.36 -5.51 1.17
CA MET A 398 2.14 -4.32 1.49
C MET A 398 1.32 -3.41 2.42
N PHE A 399 1.98 -2.55 3.19
CA PHE A 399 1.26 -1.59 4.01
C PHE A 399 1.89 -0.20 4.00
N TRP A 400 1.05 0.81 3.97
CA TRP A 400 1.34 2.21 4.21
C TRP A 400 0.77 2.62 5.56
N GLU A 401 1.48 3.02 6.57
CA GLU A 401 2.93 3.04 6.69
C GLU A 401 3.34 2.67 8.13
N TYR A 402 4.56 2.30 8.32
CA TYR A 402 5.08 1.77 9.59
C TYR A 402 4.88 2.72 10.78
N GLY A 403 5.14 4.02 10.56
CA GLY A 403 5.02 5.04 11.61
C GLY A 403 3.59 5.35 12.02
N ALA A 404 2.59 4.83 11.31
CA ALA A 404 1.18 4.99 11.64
C ALA A 404 0.63 3.86 12.54
N ASP A 405 1.36 2.74 12.68
CA ASP A 405 0.93 1.61 13.52
C ASP A 405 1.00 1.94 15.03
N ASP A 406 0.25 1.19 15.81
CA ASP A 406 0.25 1.24 17.28
C ASP A 406 1.07 0.08 17.84
N ASN A 407 2.31 0.35 18.26
CA ASN A 407 3.23 -0.65 18.81
C ASN A 407 3.38 -1.90 17.91
N ASN A 408 3.44 -1.71 16.61
CA ASN A 408 3.52 -2.77 15.57
C ASN A 408 2.35 -3.78 15.59
N ARG A 409 1.20 -3.39 16.12
CA ARG A 409 0.05 -4.29 16.33
C ARG A 409 -0.53 -4.80 15.02
N LEU A 410 -0.67 -3.95 14.01
CA LEU A 410 -1.17 -4.36 12.69
C LEU A 410 -0.11 -5.14 11.91
N ALA A 411 1.14 -4.72 11.95
CA ALA A 411 2.25 -5.41 11.32
C ALA A 411 2.45 -6.81 11.91
N GLN A 412 2.36 -6.96 13.23
CA GLN A 412 2.42 -8.25 13.91
C GLN A 412 1.25 -9.15 13.50
N GLN A 413 0.02 -8.64 13.53
CA GLN A 413 -1.16 -9.40 13.10
C GLN A 413 -1.02 -9.89 11.66
N LEU A 414 -0.51 -9.03 10.77
CA LEU A 414 -0.28 -9.39 9.38
C LEU A 414 0.76 -10.51 9.25
N ALA A 415 1.91 -10.37 9.93
CA ALA A 415 2.98 -11.35 9.92
C ALA A 415 2.51 -12.72 10.45
N GLU A 416 1.83 -12.74 11.59
CA GLU A 416 1.24 -13.96 12.17
C GLU A 416 0.24 -14.62 11.22
N SER A 417 -0.67 -13.82 10.64
CA SER A 417 -1.69 -14.34 9.73
C SER A 417 -1.11 -14.85 8.42
N LEU A 418 -0.02 -14.29 7.91
CA LEU A 418 0.68 -14.79 6.71
C LEU A 418 1.66 -15.93 7.01
N GLY A 419 1.90 -16.24 8.28
CA GLY A 419 2.87 -17.26 8.69
C GLY A 419 4.34 -16.81 8.55
N ILE A 420 4.58 -15.50 8.59
CA ILE A 420 5.92 -14.93 8.58
C ILE A 420 6.49 -15.08 9.99
N LYS A 421 7.51 -15.89 10.10
CA LYS A 421 8.19 -16.14 11.39
C LYS A 421 9.25 -15.06 11.58
N GLY A 422 9.00 -14.12 12.49
CA GLY A 422 10.10 -13.41 13.13
C GLY A 422 10.92 -14.41 13.94
N GLU A 423 12.21 -14.50 13.73
CA GLU A 423 13.05 -15.25 14.67
C GLU A 423 12.95 -14.58 16.04
N LYS A 424 12.18 -15.21 16.95
CA LYS A 424 12.23 -14.84 18.37
C LYS A 424 13.63 -15.21 18.86
N ARG A 425 14.45 -14.21 19.14
CA ARG A 425 15.66 -14.36 19.94
C ARG A 425 15.31 -14.47 21.43
#